data_3c617144e8c599a140d6602082a0446a
#
_entry.id   3c617144e8c599a140d6602082a0446a
#
_cell.length_a   1.000
_cell.length_b   1.000
_cell.length_c   1.000
_cell.angle_alpha   90.00
_cell.angle_beta   90.00
_cell.angle_gamma   90.00
#
_symmetry.space_group_name_H-M   'P 1'
#
loop_
_entity.id
_entity.type
_entity.pdbx_description
1 polymer ?
#
loop_
_entity_poly.entity_id
_entity_poly.type
_entity_poly.pdbx_seq_one_letter_code
_entity_poly.pdbx_strand_id
1 'polypeptide(L)'
;VAEQVAESGAVASDEQAFDPAEHARSMVGYHYRTEDYYEVGREKIREYARAVQDFHPAHWDGDAAAALGHSALVAPLTFMSLVGTLAQKKLLESIAEGYDLSQILQTDQVLVFQKPILAGDQLTCDVSLDSFKTVMGRDMMVTKNVVSNQKNELVQTTYTTLLVGRSGEIDPAIADAARNLVMFGASMDAAVAAASEHDTLSTPQQHEPLIVEEYRGQPTQKFDEVNVGDELPPRTVRLTRGDLVNYAGVAGDANPIHWDEKFAKMIDLENVLAHGMLTMGVGGGYISEWLGDPGAVKDYTVRFTTPIPVDTHKPAEIVFSGKIKSKDDATRTAVVSIGATFEGKRIFGHRATATVQLG
;
A
#
# COMPACT_ATOMS: atom_id res chain seq x y z
N VAL A 1 23.47 44.26 62.11
CA VAL A 1 23.10 42.92 61.80
C VAL A 1 22.42 42.94 60.43
N ALA A 2 23.18 42.72 59.38
CA ALA A 2 22.64 42.66 58.01
C ALA A 2 22.46 41.20 57.62
N GLU A 3 21.23 40.82 57.30
CA GLU A 3 20.87 39.52 56.73
C GLU A 3 21.10 39.57 55.22
N GLN A 4 21.98 38.72 54.73
CA GLN A 4 22.15 38.43 53.31
C GLN A 4 21.07 37.48 52.87
N VAL A 5 20.23 37.93 51.96
CA VAL A 5 19.30 37.08 51.23
C VAL A 5 20.07 36.47 50.03
N ALA A 6 20.27 35.17 50.04
CA ALA A 6 20.82 34.43 48.93
C ALA A 6 19.75 34.30 47.84
N GLU A 7 19.95 34.91 46.68
CA GLU A 7 19.22 34.60 45.45
C GLU A 7 19.60 33.21 44.98
N SER A 8 18.67 32.26 45.06
CA SER A 8 18.74 30.98 44.39
C SER A 8 18.37 31.16 42.90
N GLY A 9 19.38 31.22 42.07
CA GLY A 9 19.19 31.15 40.61
C GLY A 9 18.54 29.82 40.25
N ALA A 10 17.29 29.86 39.81
CA ALA A 10 16.65 28.75 39.17
C ALA A 10 17.35 28.52 37.81
N VAL A 11 18.08 27.43 37.70
CA VAL A 11 18.54 26.93 36.41
C VAL A 11 17.29 26.42 35.72
N ALA A 12 16.78 27.18 34.76
CA ALA A 12 15.78 26.70 33.82
C ALA A 12 16.46 25.59 33.02
N SER A 13 16.05 24.34 33.23
CA SER A 13 16.35 23.27 32.32
C SER A 13 15.65 23.61 31.01
N ASP A 14 16.41 23.94 29.96
CA ASP A 14 15.94 23.88 28.59
C ASP A 14 15.54 22.43 28.29
N GLU A 15 14.33 22.03 28.64
CA GLU A 15 13.68 20.88 28.07
C GLU A 15 13.42 21.25 26.61
N GLN A 16 14.31 20.78 25.75
CA GLN A 16 14.20 20.96 24.31
C GLN A 16 12.84 20.37 23.89
N ALA A 17 11.93 21.20 23.40
CA ALA A 17 10.60 20.78 23.00
C ALA A 17 10.73 19.65 21.96
N PHE A 18 9.99 18.54 22.17
CA PHE A 18 9.99 17.40 21.27
C PHE A 18 9.62 17.83 19.83
N ASP A 19 10.53 17.57 18.86
CA ASP A 19 10.27 17.80 17.43
C ASP A 19 9.96 16.46 16.74
N PRO A 20 8.70 16.22 16.33
CA PRO A 20 8.30 15.02 15.63
C PRO A 20 9.12 14.72 14.36
N ALA A 21 9.51 15.78 13.62
CA ALA A 21 10.26 15.62 12.38
C ALA A 21 11.71 15.19 12.64
N GLU A 22 12.33 15.68 13.72
CA GLU A 22 13.66 15.25 14.12
C GLU A 22 13.63 13.81 14.62
N HIS A 23 12.64 13.45 15.43
CA HIS A 23 12.43 12.08 15.87
C HIS A 23 12.26 11.13 14.68
N ALA A 24 11.30 11.38 13.79
CA ALA A 24 11.06 10.53 12.63
C ALA A 24 12.31 10.43 11.72
N ARG A 25 13.08 11.51 11.58
CA ARG A 25 14.34 11.48 10.80
C ARG A 25 15.40 10.59 11.45
N SER A 26 15.48 10.58 12.78
CA SER A 26 16.41 9.70 13.51
C SER A 26 16.02 8.22 13.41
N MET A 27 14.75 7.93 13.11
CA MET A 27 14.22 6.58 12.96
C MET A 27 14.38 5.99 11.53
N VAL A 28 14.98 6.74 10.59
CA VAL A 28 15.26 6.20 9.25
C VAL A 28 16.20 5.00 9.35
N GLY A 29 15.78 3.87 8.76
CA GLY A 29 16.47 2.59 8.83
C GLY A 29 16.00 1.66 9.95
N TYR A 30 15.19 2.16 10.90
CA TYR A 30 14.53 1.28 11.86
C TYR A 30 13.48 0.43 11.17
N HIS A 31 13.37 -0.83 11.59
CA HIS A 31 12.47 -1.78 10.97
C HIS A 31 11.74 -2.64 12.02
N TYR A 32 10.59 -3.15 11.59
CA TYR A 32 9.81 -4.15 12.29
C TYR A 32 9.65 -5.36 11.38
N ARG A 33 9.95 -6.54 11.89
CA ARG A 33 9.69 -7.80 11.20
C ARG A 33 8.54 -8.52 11.89
N THR A 34 7.56 -8.99 11.12
CA THR A 34 6.46 -9.77 11.67
C THR A 34 7.00 -11.03 12.37
N GLU A 35 6.53 -11.29 13.60
CA GLU A 35 6.97 -12.44 14.39
C GLU A 35 6.43 -13.75 13.83
N ASP A 36 5.22 -13.70 13.28
CA ASP A 36 4.54 -14.82 12.66
C ASP A 36 4.33 -14.57 11.18
N TYR A 37 4.04 -15.62 10.44
CA TYR A 37 3.76 -15.54 9.01
C TYR A 37 2.28 -15.33 8.74
N TYR A 38 1.98 -14.71 7.62
CA TYR A 38 0.65 -14.65 7.04
C TYR A 38 0.47 -15.81 6.06
N GLU A 39 -0.48 -16.72 6.31
CA GLU A 39 -0.82 -17.81 5.39
C GLU A 39 -1.76 -17.31 4.29
N VAL A 40 -1.35 -17.47 3.04
CA VAL A 40 -2.10 -17.05 1.86
C VAL A 40 -3.20 -18.07 1.55
N GLY A 41 -4.41 -17.80 2.02
CA GLY A 41 -5.57 -18.68 1.80
C GLY A 41 -6.14 -18.56 0.39
N ARG A 42 -6.58 -19.71 -0.20
CA ARG A 42 -7.26 -19.75 -1.51
C ARG A 42 -8.46 -18.83 -1.58
N GLU A 43 -9.32 -18.87 -0.56
CA GLU A 43 -10.54 -18.06 -0.53
C GLU A 43 -10.21 -16.59 -0.34
N LYS A 44 -9.15 -16.27 0.41
CA LYS A 44 -8.69 -14.89 0.57
C LYS A 44 -8.19 -14.27 -0.76
N ILE A 45 -7.53 -15.08 -1.60
CA ILE A 45 -7.17 -14.65 -2.97
C ILE A 45 -8.43 -14.33 -3.77
N ARG A 46 -9.45 -15.20 -3.74
CA ARG A 46 -10.71 -15.00 -4.46
C ARG A 46 -11.51 -13.80 -3.94
N GLU A 47 -11.57 -13.64 -2.62
CA GLU A 47 -12.21 -12.46 -2.00
C GLU A 47 -11.52 -11.16 -2.41
N TYR A 48 -10.19 -11.17 -2.39
CA TYR A 48 -9.41 -9.99 -2.78
C TYR A 48 -9.53 -9.70 -4.28
N ALA A 49 -9.44 -10.72 -5.12
CA ALA A 49 -9.64 -10.60 -6.57
C ALA A 49 -11.02 -10.00 -6.90
N ARG A 50 -12.08 -10.46 -6.20
CA ARG A 50 -13.43 -9.88 -6.33
C ARG A 50 -13.45 -8.42 -5.89
N ALA A 51 -12.82 -8.09 -4.77
CA ALA A 51 -12.82 -6.75 -4.22
C ALA A 51 -12.13 -5.74 -5.14
N VAL A 52 -11.06 -6.14 -5.85
CA VAL A 52 -10.35 -5.31 -6.83
C VAL A 52 -10.82 -5.53 -8.26
N GLN A 53 -11.92 -6.25 -8.47
CA GLN A 53 -12.50 -6.57 -9.78
C GLN A 53 -11.48 -7.16 -10.77
N ASP A 54 -10.56 -7.98 -10.27
CA ASP A 54 -9.61 -8.74 -11.06
C ASP A 54 -10.16 -10.14 -11.32
N PHE A 55 -10.64 -10.37 -12.53
CA PHE A 55 -11.27 -11.63 -12.94
C PHE A 55 -10.33 -12.53 -13.75
N HIS A 56 -9.02 -12.29 -13.69
CA HIS A 56 -8.06 -13.14 -14.36
C HIS A 56 -8.19 -14.59 -13.85
N PRO A 57 -8.34 -15.61 -14.74
CA PRO A 57 -8.66 -16.98 -14.34
C PRO A 57 -7.70 -17.60 -13.32
N ALA A 58 -6.41 -17.23 -13.33
CA ALA A 58 -5.41 -17.74 -12.40
C ALA A 58 -5.68 -17.39 -10.91
N HIS A 59 -6.55 -16.39 -10.62
CA HIS A 59 -6.97 -16.08 -9.26
C HIS A 59 -8.14 -16.96 -8.77
N TRP A 60 -8.81 -17.64 -9.67
CA TRP A 60 -10.08 -18.32 -9.40
C TRP A 60 -10.01 -19.83 -9.56
N ASP A 61 -9.26 -20.30 -10.54
CA ASP A 61 -9.21 -21.69 -10.97
C ASP A 61 -7.77 -22.23 -10.93
N GLY A 62 -7.59 -23.37 -10.24
CA GLY A 62 -6.28 -24.01 -10.11
C GLY A 62 -5.73 -24.55 -11.43
N ASP A 63 -6.61 -25.04 -12.32
CA ASP A 63 -6.19 -25.56 -13.64
C ASP A 63 -5.75 -24.40 -14.54
N ALA A 64 -6.44 -23.26 -14.47
CA ALA A 64 -6.02 -22.04 -15.18
C ALA A 64 -4.67 -21.50 -14.66
N ALA A 65 -4.44 -21.54 -13.34
CA ALA A 65 -3.14 -21.18 -12.77
C ALA A 65 -2.05 -22.19 -13.21
N ALA A 66 -2.34 -23.48 -13.19
CA ALA A 66 -1.42 -24.54 -13.62
C ALA A 66 -1.05 -24.43 -15.12
N ALA A 67 -2.00 -24.02 -15.97
CA ALA A 67 -1.74 -23.77 -17.39
C ALA A 67 -0.71 -22.66 -17.64
N LEU A 68 -0.53 -21.74 -16.66
CA LEU A 68 0.49 -20.70 -16.66
C LEU A 68 1.76 -21.12 -15.89
N GLY A 69 1.84 -22.40 -15.47
CA GLY A 69 2.99 -22.93 -14.73
C GLY A 69 3.01 -22.65 -13.24
N HIS A 70 1.93 -22.09 -12.67
CA HIS A 70 1.81 -21.86 -11.22
C HIS A 70 1.33 -23.12 -10.50
N SER A 71 1.89 -23.41 -9.33
CA SER A 71 1.51 -24.58 -8.53
C SER A 71 0.19 -24.41 -7.76
N ALA A 72 -0.32 -23.20 -7.66
CA ALA A 72 -1.55 -22.85 -6.96
C ALA A 72 -2.16 -21.55 -7.50
N LEU A 73 -3.31 -21.12 -6.96
CA LEU A 73 -3.90 -19.83 -7.33
C LEU A 73 -2.90 -18.69 -7.12
N VAL A 74 -2.83 -17.78 -8.08
CA VAL A 74 -2.00 -16.59 -8.03
C VAL A 74 -2.76 -15.48 -7.31
N ALA A 75 -2.14 -14.76 -6.40
CA ALA A 75 -2.73 -13.59 -5.80
C ALA A 75 -2.73 -12.39 -6.78
N PRO A 76 -3.74 -11.49 -6.74
CA PRO A 76 -3.72 -10.24 -7.49
C PRO A 76 -2.51 -9.38 -7.11
N LEU A 77 -2.05 -8.52 -8.04
CA LEU A 77 -0.81 -7.74 -7.90
C LEU A 77 -0.73 -6.90 -6.61
N THR A 78 -1.85 -6.38 -6.15
CA THR A 78 -1.92 -5.54 -4.94
C THR A 78 -2.25 -6.31 -3.67
N PHE A 79 -2.27 -7.64 -3.68
CA PHE A 79 -2.63 -8.49 -2.54
C PHE A 79 -1.81 -8.18 -1.28
N MET A 80 -0.54 -7.78 -1.44
CA MET A 80 0.34 -7.42 -0.33
C MET A 80 -0.13 -6.21 0.48
N SER A 81 -1.10 -5.42 0.00
CA SER A 81 -1.70 -4.36 0.81
C SER A 81 -2.31 -4.89 2.11
N LEU A 82 -2.81 -6.13 2.12
CA LEU A 82 -3.32 -6.81 3.32
C LEU A 82 -2.24 -6.96 4.40
N VAL A 83 -1.13 -7.60 4.03
CA VAL A 83 -0.05 -7.95 4.97
C VAL A 83 0.78 -6.72 5.31
N GLY A 84 1.05 -5.87 4.29
CA GLY A 84 1.82 -4.65 4.44
C GLY A 84 1.17 -3.64 5.38
N THR A 85 -0.16 -3.49 5.33
CA THR A 85 -0.88 -2.57 6.21
C THR A 85 -0.73 -2.94 7.69
N LEU A 86 -0.79 -4.24 8.03
CA LEU A 86 -0.61 -4.71 9.41
C LEU A 86 0.81 -4.43 9.91
N ALA A 87 1.84 -4.75 9.11
CA ALA A 87 3.23 -4.50 9.47
C ALA A 87 3.54 -3.00 9.55
N GLN A 88 3.03 -2.20 8.59
CA GLN A 88 3.22 -0.74 8.59
C GLN A 88 2.57 -0.06 9.80
N LYS A 89 1.40 -0.53 10.24
CA LYS A 89 0.73 0.01 11.42
C LYS A 89 1.65 -0.09 12.64
N LYS A 90 2.23 -1.26 12.90
CA LYS A 90 3.19 -1.49 13.98
C LYS A 90 4.41 -0.56 13.89
N LEU A 91 5.02 -0.47 12.73
CA LEU A 91 6.14 0.45 12.50
C LEU A 91 5.73 1.89 12.79
N LEU A 92 4.60 2.36 12.22
CA LEU A 92 4.15 3.74 12.36
C LEU A 92 3.80 4.10 13.80
N GLU A 93 3.17 3.22 14.57
CA GLU A 93 2.91 3.41 16.00
C GLU A 93 4.19 3.72 16.79
N SER A 94 5.32 3.17 16.36
CA SER A 94 6.60 3.36 17.03
C SER A 94 7.39 4.58 16.53
N ILE A 95 7.34 4.89 15.23
CA ILE A 95 8.16 5.93 14.61
C ILE A 95 7.44 7.28 14.45
N ALA A 96 6.11 7.29 14.53
CA ALA A 96 5.30 8.47 14.23
C ALA A 96 4.87 9.21 15.51
N GLU A 97 5.71 9.21 16.55
CA GLU A 97 5.46 9.99 17.75
C GLU A 97 5.30 11.48 17.40
N GLY A 98 4.22 12.10 17.89
CA GLY A 98 3.88 13.49 17.56
C GLY A 98 3.16 13.69 16.22
N TYR A 99 2.83 12.61 15.50
CA TYR A 99 1.97 12.64 14.31
C TYR A 99 0.60 12.03 14.60
N ASP A 100 -0.40 12.48 13.85
CA ASP A 100 -1.73 11.90 13.89
C ASP A 100 -1.91 10.89 12.75
N LEU A 101 -1.91 9.60 13.12
CA LEU A 101 -2.04 8.50 12.16
C LEU A 101 -3.41 8.46 11.48
N SER A 102 -4.44 9.14 12.01
CA SER A 102 -5.76 9.24 11.36
C SER A 102 -5.75 10.13 10.11
N GLN A 103 -4.71 10.96 9.93
CA GLN A 103 -4.54 11.86 8.80
C GLN A 103 -3.42 11.44 7.83
N ILE A 104 -3.12 10.18 7.81
CA ILE A 104 -2.18 9.65 6.81
C ILE A 104 -2.85 9.66 5.44
N LEU A 105 -2.18 10.29 4.47
CA LEU A 105 -2.56 10.25 3.06
C LEU A 105 -1.49 9.51 2.26
N GLN A 106 -1.85 8.37 1.71
CA GLN A 106 -0.98 7.67 0.77
C GLN A 106 -0.94 8.40 -0.58
N THR A 107 0.25 8.75 -1.05
CA THR A 107 0.43 9.47 -2.32
C THR A 107 1.05 8.64 -3.42
N ASP A 108 1.93 7.70 -3.10
CA ASP A 108 2.58 6.85 -4.08
C ASP A 108 2.68 5.41 -3.57
N GLN A 109 2.59 4.48 -4.49
CA GLN A 109 2.84 3.06 -4.26
C GLN A 109 3.72 2.50 -5.37
N VAL A 110 4.77 1.78 -4.97
CA VAL A 110 5.64 1.01 -5.87
C VAL A 110 5.61 -0.45 -5.41
N LEU A 111 5.34 -1.34 -6.34
CA LEU A 111 5.38 -2.79 -6.14
C LEU A 111 6.45 -3.36 -7.07
N VAL A 112 7.42 -4.08 -6.52
CA VAL A 112 8.47 -4.78 -7.27
C VAL A 112 8.32 -6.27 -7.01
N PHE A 113 8.06 -7.04 -8.05
CA PHE A 113 7.78 -8.47 -7.98
C PHE A 113 8.99 -9.30 -8.36
N GLN A 114 9.45 -10.15 -7.47
CA GLN A 114 10.45 -11.17 -7.75
C GLN A 114 9.79 -12.50 -8.11
N LYS A 115 8.72 -12.85 -7.39
CA LYS A 115 7.90 -14.05 -7.62
C LYS A 115 6.41 -13.71 -7.43
N PRO A 116 5.48 -14.40 -8.10
CA PRO A 116 4.07 -14.30 -7.77
C PRO A 116 3.81 -14.89 -6.38
N ILE A 117 2.87 -14.29 -5.66
CA ILE A 117 2.35 -14.84 -4.40
C ILE A 117 1.32 -15.92 -4.76
N LEU A 118 1.46 -17.09 -4.16
CA LEU A 118 0.61 -18.24 -4.42
C LEU A 118 -0.19 -18.64 -3.17
N ALA A 119 -1.34 -19.26 -3.40
CA ALA A 119 -2.08 -19.89 -2.31
C ALA A 119 -1.22 -20.95 -1.61
N GLY A 120 -1.17 -20.91 -0.27
CA GLY A 120 -0.33 -21.76 0.56
C GLY A 120 1.03 -21.15 0.91
N ASP A 121 1.38 -19.98 0.37
CA ASP A 121 2.57 -19.27 0.82
C ASP A 121 2.40 -18.79 2.27
N GLN A 122 3.50 -18.86 3.03
CA GLN A 122 3.63 -18.32 4.36
C GLN A 122 4.54 -17.09 4.28
N LEU A 123 3.94 -15.91 4.33
CA LEU A 123 4.63 -14.66 4.08
C LEU A 123 5.08 -13.99 5.37
N THR A 124 6.36 -13.66 5.44
CA THR A 124 6.94 -12.81 6.48
C THR A 124 7.25 -11.45 5.89
N CYS A 125 6.86 -10.38 6.59
CA CYS A 125 7.07 -9.01 6.16
C CYS A 125 8.10 -8.32 7.08
N ASP A 126 9.13 -7.74 6.50
CA ASP A 126 10.07 -6.85 7.15
C ASP A 126 9.82 -5.42 6.64
N VAL A 127 9.32 -4.54 7.50
CA VAL A 127 8.98 -3.17 7.15
C VAL A 127 9.93 -2.20 7.81
N SER A 128 10.39 -1.20 7.08
CA SER A 128 11.29 -0.16 7.57
C SER A 128 10.85 1.23 7.17
N LEU A 129 11.27 2.24 7.91
CA LEU A 129 11.23 3.63 7.46
C LEU A 129 12.43 3.84 6.50
N ASP A 130 12.15 3.83 5.20
CA ASP A 130 13.17 3.96 4.15
C ASP A 130 13.71 5.39 4.04
N SER A 131 12.82 6.38 4.11
CA SER A 131 13.21 7.78 4.08
C SER A 131 12.16 8.70 4.72
N PHE A 132 12.66 9.87 5.18
CA PHE A 132 11.85 10.95 5.73
C PHE A 132 12.25 12.27 5.07
N LYS A 133 11.28 13.09 4.70
CA LYS A 133 11.49 14.43 4.12
C LYS A 133 10.38 15.38 4.53
N THR A 134 10.73 16.65 4.74
CA THR A 134 9.77 17.74 4.82
C THR A 134 9.73 18.47 3.47
N VAL A 135 8.59 18.51 2.81
CA VAL A 135 8.39 19.13 1.51
C VAL A 135 7.25 20.13 1.60
N MET A 136 7.52 21.41 1.31
CA MET A 136 6.54 22.49 1.37
C MET A 136 5.77 22.57 2.71
N GLY A 137 6.48 22.35 3.82
CA GLY A 137 5.89 22.37 5.17
C GLY A 137 5.10 21.12 5.56
N ARG A 138 5.06 20.08 4.72
CA ARG A 138 4.44 18.79 5.03
C ARG A 138 5.49 17.71 5.18
N ASP A 139 5.30 16.86 6.16
CA ASP A 139 6.19 15.74 6.42
C ASP A 139 5.78 14.53 5.60
N MET A 140 6.76 13.90 4.98
CA MET A 140 6.60 12.77 4.08
C MET A 140 7.48 11.61 4.53
N MET A 141 6.86 10.46 4.75
CA MET A 141 7.50 9.20 5.11
C MET A 141 7.43 8.22 3.94
N VAL A 142 8.50 7.50 3.69
CA VAL A 142 8.50 6.37 2.78
C VAL A 142 8.78 5.11 3.58
N THR A 143 7.84 4.18 3.58
CA THR A 143 8.03 2.86 4.16
C THR A 143 8.42 1.87 3.07
N LYS A 144 9.31 0.94 3.41
CA LYS A 144 9.73 -0.17 2.56
C LYS A 144 9.33 -1.47 3.22
N ASN A 145 8.59 -2.33 2.51
CA ASN A 145 8.31 -3.69 2.96
C ASN A 145 9.08 -4.67 2.09
N VAL A 146 9.77 -5.59 2.72
CA VAL A 146 10.47 -6.70 2.09
C VAL A 146 9.75 -7.99 2.50
N VAL A 147 9.19 -8.70 1.54
CA VAL A 147 8.35 -9.87 1.77
C VAL A 147 9.04 -11.13 1.30
N SER A 148 9.16 -12.09 2.20
CA SER A 148 9.71 -13.42 1.92
C SER A 148 8.69 -14.51 2.21
N ASN A 149 8.87 -15.66 1.56
CA ASN A 149 8.04 -16.85 1.78
C ASN A 149 8.74 -17.85 2.73
N GLN A 150 8.09 -18.99 2.99
CA GLN A 150 8.57 -20.08 3.86
C GLN A 150 9.91 -20.72 3.43
N LYS A 151 10.36 -20.43 2.21
CA LYS A 151 11.65 -20.92 1.67
C LYS A 151 12.75 -19.85 1.78
N ASN A 152 12.50 -18.76 2.48
CA ASN A 152 13.36 -17.58 2.55
C ASN A 152 13.62 -16.94 1.17
N GLU A 153 12.71 -17.12 0.22
CA GLU A 153 12.77 -16.49 -1.10
C GLU A 153 12.15 -15.10 -1.03
N LEU A 154 12.82 -14.10 -1.63
CA LEU A 154 12.26 -12.78 -1.82
C LEU A 154 11.10 -12.86 -2.82
N VAL A 155 9.91 -12.47 -2.36
CA VAL A 155 8.69 -12.52 -3.18
C VAL A 155 8.38 -11.14 -3.76
N GLN A 156 8.34 -10.12 -2.91
CA GLN A 156 7.96 -8.78 -3.29
C GLN A 156 8.65 -7.73 -2.42
N THR A 157 9.00 -6.60 -3.01
CA THR A 157 9.39 -5.38 -2.29
C THR A 157 8.39 -4.28 -2.60
N THR A 158 7.90 -3.58 -1.58
CA THR A 158 6.99 -2.46 -1.79
C THR A 158 7.51 -1.18 -1.15
N TYR A 159 7.19 -0.04 -1.78
CA TYR A 159 7.47 1.28 -1.21
C TYR A 159 6.18 2.06 -1.18
N THR A 160 5.82 2.55 0.00
CA THR A 160 4.62 3.36 0.23
C THR A 160 5.03 4.76 0.67
N THR A 161 4.60 5.78 -0.06
CA THR A 161 4.83 7.18 0.32
C THR A 161 3.60 7.73 1.01
N LEU A 162 3.81 8.22 2.22
CA LEU A 162 2.77 8.75 3.11
C LEU A 162 3.04 10.22 3.40
N LEU A 163 2.03 11.07 3.26
CA LEU A 163 1.99 12.40 3.87
C LEU A 163 1.36 12.25 5.25
N VAL A 164 2.00 12.84 6.25
CA VAL A 164 1.56 12.76 7.65
C VAL A 164 1.32 14.15 8.21
N GLY A 165 0.25 14.28 9.01
CA GLY A 165 -0.09 15.50 9.74
C GLY A 165 0.46 15.46 11.16
N ARG A 166 0.93 16.60 11.70
CA ARG A 166 1.41 16.69 13.09
C ARG A 166 0.24 16.70 14.06
N SER A 167 0.42 16.07 15.21
CA SER A 167 -0.58 16.09 16.28
C SER A 167 -0.82 17.53 16.75
N GLY A 168 -2.10 17.86 17.04
CA GLY A 168 -2.50 19.20 17.49
C GLY A 168 -2.90 20.17 16.36
N GLU A 169 -2.69 19.81 15.10
CA GLU A 169 -3.17 20.58 13.95
C GLU A 169 -4.62 20.22 13.56
N ILE A 170 -5.24 19.27 14.27
CA ILE A 170 -6.54 18.69 13.96
C ILE A 170 -7.59 19.16 14.93
N ASP A 171 -8.79 19.41 14.42
CA ASP A 171 -9.96 19.66 15.26
C ASP A 171 -10.23 18.43 16.15
N PRO A 172 -10.23 18.58 17.49
CA PRO A 172 -10.51 17.49 18.42
C PRO A 172 -11.82 16.74 18.12
N ALA A 173 -12.83 17.41 17.58
CA ALA A 173 -14.10 16.81 17.21
C ALA A 173 -13.96 15.80 16.05
N ILE A 174 -13.05 16.09 15.10
CA ILE A 174 -12.74 15.17 13.99
C ILE A 174 -12.00 13.92 14.54
N ALA A 175 -11.01 14.14 15.41
CA ALA A 175 -10.27 13.06 16.03
C ALA A 175 -11.19 12.14 16.87
N ASP A 176 -12.13 12.73 17.64
CA ASP A 176 -13.12 11.96 18.41
C ASP A 176 -14.08 11.19 17.51
N ALA A 177 -14.57 11.82 16.45
CA ALA A 177 -15.43 11.15 15.47
C ALA A 177 -14.71 9.96 14.81
N ALA A 178 -13.47 10.13 14.41
CA ALA A 178 -12.66 9.05 13.84
C ALA A 178 -12.52 7.88 14.81
N ARG A 179 -12.15 8.14 16.08
CA ARG A 179 -12.03 7.09 17.12
C ARG A 179 -13.32 6.30 17.34
N ASN A 180 -14.48 6.96 17.26
CA ASN A 180 -15.79 6.32 17.46
C ASN A 180 -16.25 5.50 16.25
N LEU A 181 -15.66 5.71 15.08
CA LEU A 181 -15.99 5.03 13.82
C LEU A 181 -15.04 3.85 13.51
N VAL A 182 -13.82 3.89 14.06
CA VAL A 182 -12.84 2.82 13.86
C VAL A 182 -13.34 1.52 14.49
N MET A 183 -13.10 0.43 13.80
CA MET A 183 -13.51 -0.90 14.24
C MET A 183 -13.00 -1.22 15.65
N PHE A 184 -13.90 -1.67 16.53
CA PHE A 184 -13.58 -1.99 17.93
C PHE A 184 -12.43 -2.99 18.07
N GLY A 185 -12.32 -3.95 17.15
CA GLY A 185 -11.23 -4.94 17.13
C GLY A 185 -9.84 -4.35 16.94
N ALA A 186 -9.72 -3.14 16.40
CA ALA A 186 -8.43 -2.44 16.32
C ALA A 186 -7.82 -2.15 17.71
N SER A 187 -8.67 -2.02 18.75
CA SER A 187 -8.21 -1.89 20.15
C SER A 187 -7.81 -3.23 20.76
N MET A 188 -8.34 -4.35 20.27
CA MET A 188 -7.92 -5.68 20.71
C MET A 188 -6.55 -6.06 20.18
N ASP A 189 -6.21 -5.65 18.95
CA ASP A 189 -4.85 -5.83 18.41
C ASP A 189 -3.84 -5.13 19.31
N ALA A 190 -4.16 -3.94 19.81
CA ALA A 190 -3.33 -3.23 20.79
C ALA A 190 -3.22 -3.99 22.13
N ALA A 191 -4.29 -4.67 22.57
CA ALA A 191 -4.26 -5.46 23.79
C ALA A 191 -3.47 -6.77 23.64
N VAL A 192 -3.54 -7.39 22.45
CA VAL A 192 -2.70 -8.56 22.11
C VAL A 192 -1.24 -8.16 21.98
N ALA A 193 -0.95 -7.02 21.35
CA ALA A 193 0.40 -6.46 21.26
C ALA A 193 0.99 -6.10 22.65
N ALA A 194 0.18 -5.54 23.55
CA ALA A 194 0.60 -5.23 24.92
C ALA A 194 0.86 -6.49 25.77
N ALA A 195 0.32 -7.65 25.38
CA ALA A 195 0.57 -8.92 26.03
C ALA A 195 1.85 -9.61 25.53
N SER A 196 2.38 -9.20 24.39
CA SER A 196 3.69 -9.65 23.90
C SER A 196 4.78 -8.70 24.41
N GLU A 197 5.54 -9.10 25.44
CA GLU A 197 6.62 -8.30 26.05
C GLU A 197 7.83 -8.04 25.11
N HIS A 198 7.74 -8.35 23.81
CA HIS A 198 8.87 -8.37 22.89
C HIS A 198 8.76 -7.48 21.67
N ASP A 199 7.84 -6.52 21.65
CA ASP A 199 7.62 -5.63 20.51
C ASP A 199 8.56 -4.41 20.53
N THR A 200 9.85 -4.63 20.46
CA THR A 200 10.82 -3.55 20.24
C THR A 200 11.18 -3.49 18.77
N LEU A 201 11.09 -2.28 18.17
CA LEU A 201 11.75 -1.98 16.91
C LEU A 201 13.21 -2.39 17.02
N SER A 202 13.66 -3.24 16.13
CA SER A 202 15.05 -3.68 16.11
C SER A 202 15.86 -2.83 15.14
N THR A 203 17.09 -2.51 15.54
CA THR A 203 18.15 -2.21 14.57
C THR A 203 18.31 -3.44 13.65
N PRO A 204 18.73 -3.25 12.38
CA PRO A 204 18.84 -4.36 11.43
C PRO A 204 19.57 -5.55 12.07
N GLN A 205 18.82 -6.59 12.43
CA GLN A 205 19.46 -7.86 12.78
C GLN A 205 19.99 -8.45 11.48
N GLN A 206 21.19 -9.04 11.54
CA GLN A 206 21.71 -9.80 10.40
C GLN A 206 20.85 -11.05 10.24
N HIS A 207 19.85 -10.95 9.37
CA HIS A 207 19.12 -12.11 8.90
C HIS A 207 19.91 -12.82 7.80
N GLU A 208 19.65 -14.11 7.63
CA GLU A 208 20.17 -14.82 6.46
C GLU A 208 19.77 -14.07 5.18
N PRO A 209 20.68 -13.91 4.21
CA PRO A 209 20.37 -13.26 2.97
C PRO A 209 19.19 -13.95 2.29
N LEU A 210 18.23 -13.16 1.80
CA LEU A 210 17.09 -13.69 1.05
C LEU A 210 17.57 -14.29 -0.27
N ILE A 211 16.97 -15.41 -0.65
CA ILE A 211 17.20 -16.04 -1.95
C ILE A 211 16.44 -15.20 -2.99
N VAL A 212 17.17 -14.69 -3.97
CA VAL A 212 16.61 -13.95 -5.12
C VAL A 212 16.75 -14.82 -6.35
N GLU A 213 15.62 -15.36 -6.81
CA GLU A 213 15.57 -16.16 -8.04
C GLU A 213 14.88 -15.35 -9.16
N GLU A 214 15.40 -15.48 -10.37
CA GLU A 214 14.72 -14.93 -11.54
C GLU A 214 13.47 -15.76 -11.84
N TYR A 215 12.30 -15.16 -11.69
CA TYR A 215 11.04 -15.77 -12.09
C TYR A 215 10.64 -15.27 -13.48
N ARG A 216 10.21 -16.17 -14.35
CA ARG A 216 9.67 -15.87 -15.68
C ARG A 216 8.25 -16.38 -15.78
N GLY A 217 7.30 -15.47 -16.03
CA GLY A 217 5.91 -15.82 -16.31
C GLY A 217 5.73 -16.39 -17.72
N GLN A 218 4.49 -16.77 -18.01
CA GLN A 218 4.07 -17.27 -19.32
C GLN A 218 3.04 -16.34 -19.98
N PRO A 219 3.41 -15.09 -20.30
CA PRO A 219 2.48 -14.11 -20.87
C PRO A 219 2.04 -14.53 -22.28
N THR A 220 0.82 -14.15 -22.63
CA THR A 220 0.29 -14.35 -23.98
C THR A 220 0.82 -13.33 -24.98
N GLN A 221 1.18 -12.14 -24.50
CA GLN A 221 1.75 -11.08 -25.33
C GLN A 221 3.19 -11.44 -25.73
N LYS A 222 3.48 -11.39 -27.02
CA LYS A 222 4.80 -11.73 -27.57
C LYS A 222 5.65 -10.49 -27.77
N PHE A 223 6.92 -10.58 -27.34
CA PHE A 223 7.85 -9.47 -27.43
C PHE A 223 7.97 -8.90 -28.86
N ASP A 224 8.06 -9.81 -29.85
CA ASP A 224 8.29 -9.42 -31.26
C ASP A 224 7.01 -8.87 -31.94
N GLU A 225 5.84 -9.07 -31.34
CA GLU A 225 4.54 -8.59 -31.84
C GLU A 225 4.12 -7.24 -31.23
N VAL A 226 4.71 -6.86 -30.09
CA VAL A 226 4.41 -5.62 -29.37
C VAL A 226 5.40 -4.53 -29.75
N ASN A 227 4.92 -3.34 -30.09
CA ASN A 227 5.75 -2.21 -30.50
C ASN A 227 5.62 -1.03 -29.55
N VAL A 228 6.69 -0.21 -29.48
CA VAL A 228 6.63 1.08 -28.76
C VAL A 228 5.60 1.97 -29.43
N GLY A 229 4.69 2.50 -28.62
CA GLY A 229 3.58 3.31 -29.09
C GLY A 229 2.27 2.55 -29.25
N ASP A 230 2.26 1.22 -29.22
CA ASP A 230 1.03 0.43 -29.24
C ASP A 230 0.15 0.77 -28.02
N GLU A 231 -1.15 0.90 -28.28
CA GLU A 231 -2.14 1.20 -27.25
C GLU A 231 -2.86 -0.07 -26.81
N LEU A 232 -3.02 -0.24 -25.51
CA LEU A 232 -3.81 -1.33 -24.94
C LEU A 232 -5.30 -0.98 -25.06
N PRO A 233 -6.19 -1.98 -25.29
CA PRO A 233 -7.62 -1.74 -25.31
C PRO A 233 -8.09 -1.03 -24.05
N PRO A 234 -8.87 0.06 -24.13
CA PRO A 234 -9.36 0.73 -22.94
C PRO A 234 -10.40 -0.13 -22.20
N ARG A 235 -10.43 0.00 -20.86
CA ARG A 235 -11.40 -0.69 -20.00
C ARG A 235 -12.10 0.31 -19.10
N THR A 236 -13.44 0.31 -19.11
CA THR A 236 -14.25 1.07 -18.18
C THR A 236 -14.67 0.18 -17.00
N VAL A 237 -14.45 0.68 -15.80
CA VAL A 237 -14.79 0.01 -14.54
C VAL A 237 -15.73 0.90 -13.75
N ARG A 238 -16.64 0.30 -13.01
CA ARG A 238 -17.59 1.00 -12.14
C ARG A 238 -17.33 0.64 -10.68
N LEU A 239 -17.27 1.66 -9.83
CA LEU A 239 -17.17 1.51 -8.39
C LEU A 239 -18.44 2.08 -7.73
N THR A 240 -19.02 1.30 -6.85
CA THR A 240 -20.17 1.66 -6.01
C THR A 240 -19.75 1.78 -4.55
N ARG A 241 -20.63 2.31 -3.70
CA ARG A 241 -20.45 2.29 -2.25
C ARG A 241 -20.27 0.86 -1.69
N GLY A 242 -20.96 -0.12 -2.29
CA GLY A 242 -20.83 -1.53 -1.95
C GLY A 242 -19.41 -2.06 -2.20
N ASP A 243 -18.77 -1.64 -3.29
CA ASP A 243 -17.38 -2.02 -3.59
C ASP A 243 -16.41 -1.44 -2.56
N LEU A 244 -16.63 -0.19 -2.09
CA LEU A 244 -15.80 0.42 -1.06
C LEU A 244 -15.92 -0.32 0.27
N VAL A 245 -17.15 -0.66 0.70
CA VAL A 245 -17.40 -1.41 1.93
C VAL A 245 -16.79 -2.81 1.85
N ASN A 246 -16.96 -3.49 0.71
CA ASN A 246 -16.36 -4.81 0.49
C ASN A 246 -14.84 -4.74 0.53
N TYR A 247 -14.23 -3.76 -0.16
CA TYR A 247 -12.77 -3.59 -0.13
C TYR A 247 -12.26 -3.28 1.27
N ALA A 248 -12.92 -2.38 2.01
CA ALA A 248 -12.56 -2.06 3.40
C ALA A 248 -12.50 -3.32 4.29
N GLY A 249 -13.50 -4.21 4.18
CA GLY A 249 -13.56 -5.46 4.93
C GLY A 249 -12.52 -6.48 4.48
N VAL A 250 -12.30 -6.60 3.17
CA VAL A 250 -11.37 -7.58 2.60
C VAL A 250 -9.92 -7.15 2.79
N ALA A 251 -9.60 -5.87 2.56
CA ALA A 251 -8.25 -5.34 2.64
C ALA A 251 -7.85 -4.87 4.05
N GLY A 252 -8.81 -4.76 4.97
CA GLY A 252 -8.56 -4.25 6.32
C GLY A 252 -8.38 -2.72 6.39
N ASP A 253 -8.66 -1.99 5.31
CA ASP A 253 -8.62 -0.53 5.29
C ASP A 253 -9.98 0.05 5.66
N ALA A 254 -10.21 0.17 6.97
CA ALA A 254 -11.46 0.64 7.55
C ALA A 254 -11.50 2.17 7.77
N ASN A 255 -10.66 2.96 7.09
CA ASN A 255 -10.66 4.41 7.23
C ASN A 255 -12.06 4.99 6.90
N PRO A 256 -12.69 5.74 7.82
CA PRO A 256 -14.06 6.25 7.66
C PRO A 256 -14.28 7.11 6.41
N ILE A 257 -13.24 7.74 5.86
CA ILE A 257 -13.36 8.53 4.63
C ILE A 257 -13.89 7.73 3.43
N HIS A 258 -13.79 6.40 3.49
CA HIS A 258 -14.19 5.51 2.40
C HIS A 258 -15.62 4.95 2.54
N TRP A 259 -16.27 5.09 3.71
CA TRP A 259 -17.57 4.46 3.93
C TRP A 259 -18.57 5.29 4.77
N ASP A 260 -18.09 6.25 5.59
CA ASP A 260 -18.96 7.13 6.36
C ASP A 260 -19.07 8.51 5.73
N GLU A 261 -20.22 8.80 5.11
CA GLU A 261 -20.45 10.08 4.42
C GLU A 261 -20.50 11.26 5.39
N LYS A 262 -20.97 11.04 6.62
CA LYS A 262 -21.04 12.08 7.63
C LYS A 262 -19.64 12.50 8.07
N PHE A 263 -18.78 11.53 8.29
CA PHE A 263 -17.37 11.79 8.59
C PHE A 263 -16.65 12.48 7.41
N ALA A 264 -16.86 12.00 6.20
CA ALA A 264 -16.29 12.62 4.99
C ALA A 264 -16.65 14.12 4.91
N LYS A 265 -17.92 14.46 5.17
CA LYS A 265 -18.38 15.86 5.19
C LYS A 265 -17.76 16.71 6.34
N MET A 266 -17.42 16.11 7.48
CA MET A 266 -16.75 16.81 8.58
C MET A 266 -15.34 17.28 8.21
N ILE A 267 -14.70 16.62 7.24
CA ILE A 267 -13.38 16.95 6.73
C ILE A 267 -13.42 17.57 5.32
N ASP A 268 -14.51 18.25 5.01
CA ASP A 268 -14.74 18.98 3.76
C ASP A 268 -14.68 18.15 2.47
N LEU A 269 -14.96 16.85 2.56
CA LEU A 269 -15.15 16.01 1.38
C LEU A 269 -16.62 16.03 0.95
N GLU A 270 -16.85 16.14 -0.35
CA GLU A 270 -18.20 16.11 -0.92
C GLU A 270 -18.92 14.77 -0.69
N ASN A 271 -18.15 13.69 -0.78
CA ASN A 271 -18.64 12.31 -0.67
C ASN A 271 -17.55 11.42 -0.07
N VAL A 272 -17.86 10.17 0.24
CA VAL A 272 -16.82 9.17 0.55
C VAL A 272 -15.95 8.96 -0.69
N LEU A 273 -14.68 8.64 -0.46
CA LEU A 273 -13.69 8.48 -1.51
C LEU A 273 -13.42 6.99 -1.79
N ALA A 274 -13.14 6.66 -3.04
CA ALA A 274 -12.59 5.36 -3.35
C ALA A 274 -11.19 5.21 -2.74
N HIS A 275 -10.88 4.02 -2.21
CA HIS A 275 -9.54 3.71 -1.71
C HIS A 275 -8.52 3.79 -2.86
N GLY A 276 -7.38 4.43 -2.63
CA GLY A 276 -6.30 4.49 -3.61
C GLY A 276 -5.83 3.10 -4.03
N MET A 277 -5.63 2.20 -3.06
CA MET A 277 -5.21 0.82 -3.32
C MET A 277 -6.28 -0.04 -4.01
N LEU A 278 -7.57 0.24 -3.84
CA LEU A 278 -8.64 -0.36 -4.65
C LEU A 278 -8.48 0.04 -6.13
N THR A 279 -8.31 1.32 -6.41
CA THR A 279 -8.14 1.80 -7.80
C THR A 279 -6.85 1.27 -8.42
N MET A 280 -5.78 1.14 -7.64
CA MET A 280 -4.54 0.49 -8.07
C MET A 280 -4.74 -0.99 -8.36
N GLY A 281 -5.50 -1.70 -7.51
CA GLY A 281 -5.83 -3.12 -7.72
C GLY A 281 -6.61 -3.36 -9.00
N VAL A 282 -7.63 -2.54 -9.26
CA VAL A 282 -8.40 -2.58 -10.53
C VAL A 282 -7.49 -2.32 -11.74
N GLY A 283 -6.54 -1.36 -11.62
CA GLY A 283 -5.53 -1.10 -12.64
C GLY A 283 -4.56 -2.27 -12.83
N GLY A 284 -4.23 -2.99 -11.73
CA GLY A 284 -3.47 -4.23 -11.79
C GLY A 284 -4.18 -5.32 -12.60
N GLY A 285 -5.48 -5.51 -12.34
CA GLY A 285 -6.31 -6.44 -13.12
C GLY A 285 -6.40 -6.07 -14.62
N TYR A 286 -6.42 -4.77 -14.94
CA TYR A 286 -6.37 -4.29 -16.32
C TYR A 286 -5.07 -4.73 -17.03
N ILE A 287 -3.92 -4.64 -16.36
CA ILE A 287 -2.62 -5.07 -16.91
C ILE A 287 -2.54 -6.59 -17.00
N SER A 288 -2.96 -7.32 -15.96
CA SER A 288 -2.94 -8.78 -15.90
C SER A 288 -3.79 -9.40 -17.03
N GLU A 289 -4.99 -8.84 -17.28
CA GLU A 289 -5.88 -9.27 -18.35
C GLU A 289 -5.24 -9.12 -19.73
N TRP A 290 -4.63 -7.97 -20.01
CA TRP A 290 -3.94 -7.74 -21.28
C TRP A 290 -2.72 -8.65 -21.43
N LEU A 291 -1.92 -8.80 -20.38
CA LEU A 291 -0.66 -9.56 -20.40
C LEU A 291 -0.91 -11.07 -20.51
N GLY A 292 -2.01 -11.57 -19.93
CA GLY A 292 -2.40 -12.97 -19.90
C GLY A 292 -1.76 -13.81 -18.80
N ASP A 293 -0.78 -13.27 -18.06
CA ASP A 293 -0.20 -13.87 -16.85
C ASP A 293 0.16 -12.78 -15.83
N PRO A 294 -0.53 -12.71 -14.68
CA PRO A 294 -0.19 -11.77 -13.62
C PRO A 294 1.23 -11.96 -13.07
N GLY A 295 1.78 -13.18 -13.11
CA GLY A 295 3.15 -13.48 -12.70
C GLY A 295 4.23 -12.89 -13.60
N ALA A 296 3.88 -12.41 -14.79
CA ALA A 296 4.82 -11.78 -15.73
C ALA A 296 5.00 -10.27 -15.48
N VAL A 297 4.31 -9.68 -14.50
CA VAL A 297 4.53 -8.28 -14.10
C VAL A 297 5.76 -8.22 -13.19
N LYS A 298 6.70 -7.30 -13.49
CA LYS A 298 7.96 -7.12 -12.74
C LYS A 298 7.92 -5.95 -11.76
N ASP A 299 7.28 -4.85 -12.14
CA ASP A 299 6.97 -3.75 -11.23
C ASP A 299 5.65 -3.08 -11.62
N TYR A 300 5.04 -2.42 -10.65
CA TYR A 300 3.85 -1.62 -10.85
C TYR A 300 3.90 -0.40 -9.94
N THR A 301 3.92 0.79 -10.52
CA THR A 301 4.08 2.06 -9.83
C THR A 301 2.90 2.97 -10.10
N VAL A 302 2.32 3.54 -9.06
CA VAL A 302 1.24 4.52 -9.14
C VAL A 302 1.51 5.71 -8.22
N ARG A 303 1.27 6.92 -8.72
CA ARG A 303 1.04 8.10 -7.91
C ARG A 303 -0.45 8.43 -7.96
N PHE A 304 -1.07 8.55 -6.80
CA PHE A 304 -2.46 8.99 -6.67
C PHE A 304 -2.52 10.53 -6.75
N THR A 305 -3.33 11.08 -7.66
CA THR A 305 -3.34 12.53 -7.90
C THR A 305 -4.68 13.18 -7.64
N THR A 306 -5.76 12.52 -7.95
CA THR A 306 -7.12 13.05 -7.80
C THR A 306 -7.97 12.04 -7.05
N PRO A 307 -8.61 12.43 -5.93
CA PRO A 307 -9.54 11.56 -5.23
C PRO A 307 -10.77 11.30 -6.09
N ILE A 308 -11.42 10.16 -5.89
CA ILE A 308 -12.63 9.75 -6.59
C ILE A 308 -13.78 9.75 -5.59
N PRO A 309 -14.64 10.76 -5.59
CA PRO A 309 -15.85 10.72 -4.80
C PRO A 309 -16.81 9.66 -5.38
N VAL A 310 -17.41 8.86 -4.51
CA VAL A 310 -18.36 7.82 -4.90
C VAL A 310 -19.76 8.18 -4.39
N ASP A 311 -20.64 8.56 -5.29
CA ASP A 311 -22.01 8.92 -4.98
C ASP A 311 -22.85 7.73 -4.53
N THR A 312 -23.88 7.98 -3.71
CA THR A 312 -24.77 6.93 -3.18
C THR A 312 -25.61 6.28 -4.27
N HIS A 313 -25.96 7.03 -5.31
CA HIS A 313 -26.93 6.61 -6.33
C HIS A 313 -26.30 6.44 -7.72
N LYS A 314 -25.07 6.93 -7.91
CA LYS A 314 -24.39 6.87 -9.19
C LYS A 314 -23.01 6.23 -9.03
N PRO A 315 -22.74 5.09 -9.70
CA PRO A 315 -21.40 4.50 -9.72
C PRO A 315 -20.35 5.48 -10.26
N ALA A 316 -19.14 5.46 -9.68
CA ALA A 316 -18.01 6.15 -10.25
C ALA A 316 -17.46 5.32 -11.43
N GLU A 317 -17.42 5.92 -12.63
CA GLU A 317 -16.86 5.27 -13.83
C GLU A 317 -15.40 5.69 -14.02
N ILE A 318 -14.50 4.71 -14.00
CA ILE A 318 -13.06 4.90 -14.21
C ILE A 318 -12.70 4.30 -15.56
N VAL A 319 -12.03 5.06 -16.41
CA VAL A 319 -11.53 4.58 -17.69
C VAL A 319 -10.03 4.36 -17.58
N PHE A 320 -9.62 3.10 -17.74
CA PHE A 320 -8.21 2.71 -17.84
C PHE A 320 -7.77 2.68 -19.31
N SER A 321 -6.53 3.08 -19.55
CA SER A 321 -5.85 3.00 -20.82
C SER A 321 -4.39 2.65 -20.61
N GLY A 322 -3.75 2.06 -21.60
CA GLY A 322 -2.33 1.71 -21.54
C GLY A 322 -1.64 2.01 -22.86
N LYS A 323 -0.32 2.27 -22.80
CA LYS A 323 0.50 2.47 -23.98
C LYS A 323 1.91 1.94 -23.74
N ILE A 324 2.46 1.21 -24.69
CA ILE A 324 3.85 0.76 -24.63
C ILE A 324 4.78 1.95 -24.75
N LYS A 325 5.52 2.23 -23.69
CA LYS A 325 6.42 3.39 -23.58
C LYS A 325 7.83 3.07 -24.07
N SER A 326 8.32 1.88 -23.73
CA SER A 326 9.64 1.40 -24.11
C SER A 326 9.70 -0.12 -24.09
N LYS A 327 10.68 -0.70 -24.74
CA LYS A 327 11.01 -2.12 -24.73
C LYS A 327 12.50 -2.28 -24.44
N ASP A 328 12.86 -3.42 -23.86
CA ASP A 328 14.24 -3.83 -23.61
C ASP A 328 14.46 -5.22 -24.23
N ASP A 329 15.28 -5.29 -25.27
CA ASP A 329 15.57 -6.52 -25.99
C ASP A 329 16.36 -7.52 -25.15
N ALA A 330 17.24 -7.05 -24.25
CA ALA A 330 18.10 -7.92 -23.46
C ALA A 330 17.29 -8.70 -22.41
N THR A 331 16.29 -8.07 -21.80
CA THR A 331 15.43 -8.67 -20.78
C THR A 331 14.09 -9.16 -21.35
N ARG A 332 13.76 -8.84 -22.61
CA ARG A 332 12.46 -9.05 -23.25
C ARG A 332 11.31 -8.47 -22.43
N THR A 333 11.50 -7.27 -21.90
CA THR A 333 10.49 -6.56 -21.11
C THR A 333 9.97 -5.33 -21.86
N ALA A 334 8.79 -4.89 -21.46
CA ALA A 334 8.22 -3.62 -21.90
C ALA A 334 7.76 -2.80 -20.71
N VAL A 335 7.85 -1.48 -20.82
CA VAL A 335 7.25 -0.54 -19.89
C VAL A 335 5.93 -0.07 -20.48
N VAL A 336 4.85 -0.34 -19.77
CA VAL A 336 3.50 0.12 -20.10
C VAL A 336 3.21 1.37 -19.27
N SER A 337 2.92 2.50 -19.90
CA SER A 337 2.33 3.64 -19.20
C SER A 337 0.84 3.41 -18.99
N ILE A 338 0.36 3.68 -17.78
CA ILE A 338 -1.04 3.43 -17.40
C ILE A 338 -1.74 4.76 -17.19
N GLY A 339 -2.81 4.97 -17.93
CA GLY A 339 -3.75 6.07 -17.73
C GLY A 339 -4.96 5.57 -16.95
N ALA A 340 -5.41 6.37 -15.97
CA ALA A 340 -6.69 6.14 -15.32
C ALA A 340 -7.38 7.51 -15.16
N THR A 341 -8.63 7.62 -15.59
CA THR A 341 -9.39 8.87 -15.56
C THR A 341 -10.78 8.66 -14.96
N PHE A 342 -11.19 9.64 -14.19
CA PHE A 342 -12.56 9.78 -13.66
C PHE A 342 -13.08 11.16 -14.05
N GLU A 343 -14.24 11.20 -14.72
CA GLU A 343 -14.86 12.45 -15.24
C GLU A 343 -13.84 13.33 -16.03
N GLY A 344 -13.01 12.70 -16.85
CA GLY A 344 -12.00 13.36 -17.67
C GLY A 344 -10.75 13.83 -16.89
N LYS A 345 -10.73 13.71 -15.57
CA LYS A 345 -9.56 14.05 -14.74
C LYS A 345 -8.70 12.82 -14.50
N ARG A 346 -7.38 13.00 -14.54
CA ARG A 346 -6.45 11.91 -14.20
C ARG A 346 -6.49 11.61 -12.71
N ILE A 347 -6.64 10.33 -12.37
CA ILE A 347 -6.55 9.83 -10.99
C ILE A 347 -5.19 9.21 -10.70
N PHE A 348 -4.48 8.72 -11.74
CA PHE A 348 -3.09 8.31 -11.67
C PHE A 348 -2.19 9.37 -12.29
N GLY A 349 -1.05 9.65 -11.63
CA GLY A 349 -0.07 10.59 -12.14
C GLY A 349 0.60 10.12 -13.44
N HIS A 350 1.28 11.03 -14.13
CA HIS A 350 1.95 10.75 -15.41
C HIS A 350 3.04 9.66 -15.37
N ARG A 351 3.47 9.26 -14.17
CA ARG A 351 4.48 8.22 -13.96
C ARG A 351 3.89 6.86 -13.57
N ALA A 352 2.57 6.70 -13.69
CA ALA A 352 1.98 5.39 -13.47
C ALA A 352 2.42 4.43 -14.59
N THR A 353 3.12 3.37 -14.22
CA THR A 353 3.72 2.40 -15.15
C THR A 353 3.69 1.00 -14.59
N ALA A 354 3.69 0.02 -15.47
CA ALA A 354 4.06 -1.35 -15.16
C ALA A 354 5.18 -1.81 -16.09
N THR A 355 6.22 -2.44 -15.53
CA THR A 355 7.19 -3.20 -16.30
C THR A 355 6.72 -4.64 -16.39
N VAL A 356 6.60 -5.16 -17.60
CA VAL A 356 6.08 -6.49 -17.87
C VAL A 356 7.07 -7.30 -18.70
N GLN A 357 7.16 -8.59 -18.39
CA GLN A 357 7.86 -9.55 -19.23
C GLN A 357 6.95 -9.96 -20.38
N LEU A 358 7.49 -10.05 -21.58
CA LEU A 358 6.81 -10.53 -22.79
C LEU A 358 7.37 -11.91 -23.21
N GLY A 359 6.55 -12.70 -23.87
CA GLY A 359 6.89 -14.04 -24.31
C GLY A 359 7.89 -14.12 -25.46
#